data_c1d9a9aa1aff81eb0800b0e0ed618193
#
_entry.id   c1d9a9aa1aff81eb0800b0e0ed618193
#
_cell.length_a   1.000
_cell.length_b   1.000
_cell.length_c   1.000
_cell.angle_alpha   90.00
_cell.angle_beta   90.00
_cell.angle_gamma   90.00
#
_symmetry.space_group_name_H-M   'P 1'
#
loop_
_entity.id
_entity.type
_entity.pdbx_description
1 polymer ?
#
loop_
_entity_poly.entity_id
_entity_poly.type
_entity_poly.pdbx_seq_one_letter_code
_entity_poly.pdbx_strand_id
1 'polypeptide(L)'
;LRDGAAAQYGSDAIAGVINIVLDDSTDKVRANITYGGNLSRNAEDNFDGETFQANVNYGVKVGDKGGFVNLSGSYDKRQPFNRQKEFTGTIFSDYNRPDLYPNPTGVDITDAELQRRGETRGDYVSRIGQSKNEGGAIFLNSLFPVSDKTEIYAFGGLNYRLGESAAFRRQPAQLNQNVATIFPNGYMPLIETNNYDRSLAAGIRSEIGDWKVDFSNTYGNNTIDFGVKNTVNASMLDSSPTSFEAGGYRFTQNTTNLDFSRYFDDALAGINVAFGAEFRYENYKIVAGEESSYANYGKVRQIGVGTNGQPIY
;
A
#
# COMPACT_ATOMS: atom_id res chain seq x y z
N LEU A 1 6.69 -4.27 26.13
CA LEU A 1 5.88 -4.95 27.15
C LEU A 1 5.21 -6.17 26.54
N ARG A 2 5.25 -7.29 27.21
CA ARG A 2 4.56 -8.53 26.83
C ARG A 2 3.61 -8.89 27.96
N ASP A 3 2.39 -9.33 27.60
CA ASP A 3 1.33 -9.79 28.51
C ASP A 3 0.79 -8.73 29.52
N GLY A 4 -0.52 -8.70 29.70
CA GLY A 4 -1.18 -7.94 30.75
C GLY A 4 -1.17 -6.42 30.63
N ALA A 5 -0.84 -5.86 29.47
CA ALA A 5 -0.76 -4.41 29.26
C ALA A 5 -2.12 -3.73 28.95
N ALA A 6 -3.19 -4.50 28.84
CA ALA A 6 -4.50 -4.01 28.40
C ALA A 6 -5.09 -2.91 29.29
N ALA A 7 -4.84 -2.95 30.61
CA ALA A 7 -5.32 -1.93 31.53
C ALA A 7 -4.68 -0.55 31.33
N GLN A 8 -3.46 -0.50 30.77
CA GLN A 8 -2.73 0.75 30.53
C GLN A 8 -2.73 1.16 29.05
N TYR A 9 -2.85 0.21 28.12
CA TYR A 9 -2.67 0.44 26.68
C TYR A 9 -3.89 0.06 25.83
N GLY A 10 -5.03 -0.23 26.48
CA GLY A 10 -6.28 -0.58 25.81
C GLY A 10 -6.46 -2.08 25.56
N SER A 11 -7.67 -2.46 25.15
CA SER A 11 -8.10 -3.85 24.95
C SER A 11 -7.34 -4.60 23.86
N ASP A 12 -6.71 -3.89 22.94
CA ASP A 12 -6.02 -4.47 21.79
C ASP A 12 -4.57 -4.88 22.11
N ALA A 13 -4.08 -4.56 23.32
CA ALA A 13 -2.73 -4.91 23.79
C ALA A 13 -2.65 -6.38 24.26
N ILE A 14 -2.94 -7.35 23.37
CA ILE A 14 -3.01 -8.78 23.66
C ILE A 14 -1.62 -9.42 23.73
N ALA A 15 -0.81 -9.22 22.71
CA ALA A 15 0.50 -9.89 22.55
C ALA A 15 1.68 -9.01 22.99
N GLY A 16 1.51 -7.71 23.02
CA GLY A 16 2.54 -6.75 23.40
C GLY A 16 2.21 -5.33 22.97
N VAL A 17 3.07 -4.40 23.38
CA VAL A 17 2.96 -2.98 23.06
C VAL A 17 4.28 -2.48 22.49
N ILE A 18 4.21 -1.78 21.38
CA ILE A 18 5.33 -1.02 20.80
C ILE A 18 5.10 0.44 21.16
N ASN A 19 5.96 0.99 22.00
CA ASN A 19 5.92 2.41 22.34
C ASN A 19 6.77 3.21 21.36
N ILE A 20 6.16 4.16 20.63
CA ILE A 20 6.83 5.06 19.70
C ILE A 20 6.96 6.42 20.38
N VAL A 21 8.21 6.85 20.58
CA VAL A 21 8.51 8.17 21.12
C VAL A 21 8.69 9.12 19.95
N LEU A 22 7.88 10.18 19.91
CA LEU A 22 7.95 11.20 18.89
C LEU A 22 9.12 12.13 19.14
N ASP A 23 9.69 12.67 18.05
CA ASP A 23 10.78 13.66 18.13
C ASP A 23 10.23 14.98 18.66
N ASP A 24 10.84 15.48 19.72
CA ASP A 24 10.55 16.75 20.40
C ASP A 24 11.71 17.75 20.32
N SER A 25 12.78 17.39 19.61
CA SER A 25 13.98 18.21 19.52
C SER A 25 13.70 19.56 18.86
N THR A 26 14.36 20.59 19.38
CA THR A 26 14.26 21.97 18.91
C THR A 26 15.64 22.51 18.53
N ASP A 27 15.67 23.60 17.77
CA ASP A 27 16.89 24.37 17.44
C ASP A 27 17.93 23.63 16.59
N LYS A 28 17.56 22.47 16.01
CA LYS A 28 18.44 21.70 15.13
C LYS A 28 17.65 21.19 13.92
N VAL A 29 18.19 21.43 12.73
CA VAL A 29 17.75 20.73 11.52
C VAL A 29 18.44 19.39 11.48
N ARG A 30 17.68 18.32 11.33
CA ARG A 30 18.20 16.99 11.00
C ARG A 30 17.74 16.62 9.61
N ALA A 31 18.67 16.22 8.75
CA ALA A 31 18.36 15.73 7.42
C ALA A 31 19.13 14.44 7.16
N ASN A 32 18.49 13.51 6.51
CA ASN A 32 19.08 12.26 6.07
C ASN A 32 18.68 11.99 4.61
N ILE A 33 19.65 11.62 3.79
CA ILE A 33 19.41 11.15 2.43
C ILE A 33 20.07 9.79 2.29
N THR A 34 19.31 8.84 1.80
CA THR A 34 19.78 7.48 1.54
C THR A 34 19.49 7.12 0.09
N TYR A 35 20.50 6.57 -0.58
CA TYR A 35 20.37 5.98 -1.91
C TYR A 35 20.98 4.59 -1.89
N GLY A 36 20.31 3.62 -2.52
CA GLY A 36 20.75 2.25 -2.60
C GLY A 36 20.03 1.48 -3.67
N GLY A 37 20.41 0.23 -3.86
CA GLY A 37 19.81 -0.70 -4.80
C GLY A 37 20.38 -2.10 -4.60
N ASN A 38 19.96 -3.03 -5.45
CA ASN A 38 20.39 -4.42 -5.39
C ASN A 38 21.46 -4.69 -6.46
N LEU A 39 22.59 -5.26 -6.05
CA LEU A 39 23.56 -5.85 -6.95
C LEU A 39 23.25 -7.36 -7.06
N SER A 40 22.87 -7.82 -8.25
CA SER A 40 22.50 -9.22 -8.47
C SER A 40 22.96 -9.70 -9.84
N ARG A 41 23.58 -10.89 -9.86
CA ARG A 41 23.94 -11.58 -11.12
C ARG A 41 22.72 -12.05 -11.91
N ASN A 42 21.53 -12.05 -11.30
CA ASN A 42 20.27 -12.43 -11.93
C ASN A 42 19.44 -11.21 -12.36
N ALA A 43 19.96 -9.99 -12.22
CA ALA A 43 19.37 -8.79 -12.73
C ALA A 43 19.81 -8.56 -14.17
N GLU A 44 18.92 -8.02 -15.00
CA GLU A 44 19.20 -7.70 -16.41
C GLU A 44 20.39 -6.72 -16.51
N ASP A 45 20.41 -5.70 -15.66
CA ASP A 45 21.44 -4.66 -15.60
C ASP A 45 22.47 -4.84 -14.49
N ASN A 46 22.50 -5.99 -13.79
CA ASN A 46 23.29 -6.25 -12.59
C ASN A 46 23.01 -5.31 -11.40
N PHE A 47 22.32 -4.21 -11.59
CA PHE A 47 21.90 -3.26 -10.54
C PHE A 47 20.46 -2.82 -10.81
N ASP A 48 19.58 -3.02 -9.83
CA ASP A 48 18.16 -2.69 -9.93
C ASP A 48 17.53 -2.42 -8.57
N GLY A 49 16.21 -2.10 -8.57
CA GLY A 49 15.45 -1.84 -7.35
C GLY A 49 15.97 -0.62 -6.59
N GLU A 50 16.41 0.39 -7.30
CA GLU A 50 16.94 1.62 -6.74
C GLU A 50 15.97 2.22 -5.75
N THR A 51 16.49 2.59 -4.60
CA THR A 51 15.75 3.22 -3.51
C THR A 51 16.37 4.56 -3.18
N PHE A 52 15.55 5.58 -3.19
CA PHE A 52 15.90 6.92 -2.71
C PHE A 52 15.00 7.27 -1.53
N GLN A 53 15.59 7.77 -0.45
CA GLN A 53 14.88 8.24 0.72
C GLN A 53 15.47 9.57 1.18
N ALA A 54 14.62 10.53 1.47
CA ALA A 54 14.99 11.81 2.07
C ALA A 54 14.09 12.09 3.27
N ASN A 55 14.68 12.45 4.38
CA ASN A 55 13.97 12.80 5.60
C ASN A 55 14.53 14.12 6.13
N VAL A 56 13.65 14.97 6.63
CA VAL A 56 14.00 16.22 7.29
C VAL A 56 13.16 16.39 8.55
N ASN A 57 13.79 16.88 9.61
CA ASN A 57 13.12 17.24 10.85
C ASN A 57 13.63 18.57 11.33
N TYR A 58 12.72 19.40 11.83
CA TYR A 58 13.03 20.69 12.45
C TYR A 58 12.00 21.01 13.51
N GLY A 59 12.47 21.45 14.67
CA GLY A 59 11.61 21.91 15.75
C GLY A 59 11.99 23.30 16.25
N VAL A 60 11.00 24.00 16.74
CA VAL A 60 11.15 25.33 17.36
C VAL A 60 10.58 25.30 18.77
N LYS A 61 11.23 26.03 19.68
CA LYS A 61 10.70 26.26 21.02
C LYS A 61 9.54 27.24 20.97
N VAL A 62 8.56 27.01 21.84
CA VAL A 62 7.39 27.90 22.01
C VAL A 62 7.24 28.26 23.46
N GLY A 63 7.41 29.57 23.76
CA GLY A 63 7.40 30.08 25.12
C GLY A 63 8.60 29.60 25.95
N ASP A 64 8.58 29.96 27.24
CA ASP A 64 9.71 29.72 28.17
C ASP A 64 9.54 28.51 29.07
N LYS A 65 8.38 27.81 28.95
CA LYS A 65 8.02 26.67 29.81
C LYS A 65 8.24 25.29 29.16
N GLY A 66 9.11 25.23 28.13
CA GLY A 66 9.41 23.95 27.46
C GLY A 66 8.42 23.54 26.40
N GLY A 67 7.58 24.46 25.91
CA GLY A 67 6.73 24.24 24.76
C GLY A 67 7.55 24.09 23.47
N PHE A 68 7.01 23.31 22.51
CA PHE A 68 7.65 23.12 21.22
C PHE A 68 6.65 22.82 20.11
N VAL A 69 7.09 23.04 18.89
CA VAL A 69 6.50 22.55 17.66
C VAL A 69 7.61 21.91 16.84
N ASN A 70 7.47 20.61 16.54
CA ASN A 70 8.41 19.83 15.74
C ASN A 70 7.72 19.34 14.47
N LEU A 71 8.35 19.55 13.31
CA LEU A 71 7.84 19.16 12.01
C LEU A 71 8.82 18.19 11.34
N SER A 72 8.30 17.07 10.86
CA SER A 72 9.05 16.09 10.08
C SER A 72 8.48 16.00 8.68
N GLY A 73 9.35 15.86 7.69
CA GLY A 73 8.99 15.55 6.31
C GLY A 73 9.78 14.36 5.81
N SER A 74 9.14 13.51 5.01
CA SER A 74 9.79 12.39 4.37
C SER A 74 9.34 12.25 2.91
N TYR A 75 10.25 11.74 2.09
CA TYR A 75 9.98 11.30 0.72
C TYR A 75 10.72 9.99 0.48
N ASP A 76 10.04 9.03 -0.09
CA ASP A 76 10.65 7.78 -0.51
C ASP A 76 10.23 7.40 -1.94
N LYS A 77 11.18 6.84 -2.69
CA LYS A 77 10.96 6.29 -4.01
C LYS A 77 11.73 5.00 -4.15
N ARG A 78 11.03 3.96 -4.60
CA ARG A 78 11.61 2.64 -4.81
C ARG A 78 11.22 2.13 -6.17
N GLN A 79 12.22 1.78 -6.98
CA GLN A 79 12.03 1.19 -8.29
C GLN A 79 11.72 -0.32 -8.19
N PRO A 80 10.95 -0.87 -9.13
CA PRO A 80 10.68 -2.29 -9.16
C PRO A 80 11.93 -3.07 -9.60
N PHE A 81 11.97 -4.35 -9.24
CA PHE A 81 12.88 -5.32 -9.84
C PHE A 81 12.18 -6.64 -10.16
N ASN A 82 12.79 -7.43 -11.03
CA ASN A 82 12.29 -8.74 -11.42
C ASN A 82 13.35 -9.83 -11.19
N ARG A 83 12.92 -10.98 -10.65
CA ARG A 83 13.77 -12.16 -10.41
C ARG A 83 13.19 -13.42 -11.05
N GLN A 84 12.19 -13.28 -11.91
CA GLN A 84 11.62 -14.41 -12.61
C GLN A 84 12.59 -14.88 -13.70
N LYS A 85 12.79 -16.19 -13.78
CA LYS A 85 13.47 -16.86 -14.89
C LYS A 85 12.53 -16.91 -16.11
N GLU A 86 13.10 -17.27 -17.26
CA GLU A 86 12.36 -17.47 -18.51
C GLU A 86 11.10 -18.32 -18.31
N PHE A 87 10.05 -17.97 -19.03
CA PHE A 87 8.79 -18.69 -19.00
C PHE A 87 8.88 -20.00 -19.80
N THR A 88 8.55 -21.13 -19.17
CA THR A 88 8.71 -22.46 -19.77
C THR A 88 7.43 -23.06 -20.33
N GLY A 89 6.27 -22.39 -20.12
CA GLY A 89 4.96 -22.84 -20.62
C GLY A 89 4.68 -22.40 -22.07
N THR A 90 3.46 -22.69 -22.53
CA THR A 90 2.96 -22.25 -23.84
C THR A 90 2.76 -20.74 -23.84
N ILE A 91 3.44 -20.04 -24.75
CA ILE A 91 3.28 -18.60 -25.00
C ILE A 91 2.32 -18.41 -26.17
N PHE A 92 2.53 -19.10 -27.27
CA PHE A 92 1.70 -19.06 -28.47
C PHE A 92 1.11 -20.45 -28.76
N SER A 93 -0.16 -20.46 -29.16
CA SER A 93 -0.81 -21.62 -29.76
C SER A 93 -1.14 -21.33 -31.23
N ASP A 94 -1.54 -22.37 -31.98
CA ASP A 94 -1.95 -22.21 -33.38
C ASP A 94 -3.16 -21.27 -33.57
N TYR A 95 -3.98 -21.06 -32.53
CA TYR A 95 -5.01 -20.00 -32.52
C TYR A 95 -4.47 -18.58 -32.71
N ASN A 96 -3.20 -18.36 -32.43
CA ASN A 96 -2.56 -17.06 -32.61
C ASN A 96 -2.08 -16.82 -34.07
N ARG A 97 -2.14 -17.86 -34.92
CA ARG A 97 -1.68 -17.81 -36.32
C ARG A 97 -2.67 -18.51 -37.25
N PRO A 98 -3.93 -17.99 -37.33
CA PRO A 98 -4.94 -18.58 -38.23
C PRO A 98 -4.56 -18.48 -39.71
N ASP A 99 -3.62 -17.60 -40.08
CA ASP A 99 -3.05 -17.49 -41.40
C ASP A 99 -2.22 -18.73 -41.82
N LEU A 100 -1.57 -19.38 -40.85
CA LEU A 100 -0.79 -20.61 -41.05
C LEU A 100 -1.55 -21.86 -40.69
N TYR A 101 -2.49 -21.76 -39.75
CA TYR A 101 -3.28 -22.89 -39.21
C TYR A 101 -4.77 -22.62 -39.41
N PRO A 102 -5.33 -22.85 -40.58
CA PRO A 102 -6.72 -22.49 -40.88
C PRO A 102 -7.74 -23.31 -40.05
N ASN A 103 -7.33 -24.45 -39.50
CA ASN A 103 -8.11 -25.26 -38.58
C ASN A 103 -7.36 -25.43 -37.26
N PRO A 104 -7.29 -24.40 -36.41
CA PRO A 104 -6.49 -24.41 -35.20
C PRO A 104 -7.06 -25.40 -34.18
N THR A 105 -6.17 -26.03 -33.41
CA THR A 105 -6.47 -27.08 -32.42
C THR A 105 -5.96 -26.78 -31.03
N GLY A 106 -5.22 -25.67 -30.84
CA GLY A 106 -4.59 -25.30 -29.57
C GLY A 106 -3.19 -25.89 -29.38
N VAL A 107 -2.58 -26.40 -30.43
CA VAL A 107 -1.21 -26.92 -30.40
C VAL A 107 -0.22 -25.79 -30.05
N ASP A 108 0.78 -26.12 -29.23
CA ASP A 108 1.85 -25.21 -28.86
C ASP A 108 2.78 -24.94 -30.06
N ILE A 109 2.88 -23.70 -30.47
CA ILE A 109 3.79 -23.25 -31.53
C ILE A 109 4.81 -22.24 -31.01
N THR A 110 5.02 -22.18 -29.68
CA THR A 110 5.82 -21.15 -29.02
C THR A 110 7.20 -20.98 -29.64
N ASP A 111 7.98 -22.03 -29.76
CA ASP A 111 9.39 -21.92 -30.20
C ASP A 111 9.49 -21.47 -31.64
N ALA A 112 8.62 -21.95 -32.54
CA ALA A 112 8.58 -21.52 -33.94
C ALA A 112 8.15 -20.06 -34.07
N GLU A 113 7.19 -19.61 -33.26
CA GLU A 113 6.69 -18.25 -33.31
C GLU A 113 7.69 -17.25 -32.69
N LEU A 114 8.38 -17.60 -31.60
CA LEU A 114 9.45 -16.79 -31.03
C LEU A 114 10.61 -16.63 -32.02
N GLN A 115 11.03 -17.71 -32.68
CA GLN A 115 12.05 -17.65 -33.72
C GLN A 115 11.65 -16.72 -34.86
N ARG A 116 10.39 -16.82 -35.32
CA ARG A 116 9.85 -15.95 -36.42
C ARG A 116 9.89 -14.46 -36.04
N ARG A 117 9.66 -14.14 -34.75
CA ARG A 117 9.63 -12.76 -34.25
C ARG A 117 10.99 -12.21 -33.83
N GLY A 118 12.00 -13.07 -33.68
CA GLY A 118 13.28 -12.70 -33.08
C GLY A 118 13.20 -12.40 -31.58
N GLU A 119 12.25 -13.03 -30.90
CA GLU A 119 11.95 -12.84 -29.47
C GLU A 119 12.42 -14.06 -28.67
N THR A 120 12.48 -13.92 -27.35
CA THR A 120 12.90 -14.97 -26.40
C THR A 120 11.80 -15.25 -25.38
N ARG A 121 11.91 -16.35 -24.66
CA ARG A 121 11.03 -16.66 -23.53
C ARG A 121 11.16 -15.67 -22.37
N GLY A 122 12.29 -14.95 -22.31
CA GLY A 122 12.54 -13.87 -21.35
C GLY A 122 11.63 -12.65 -21.55
N ASP A 123 11.19 -12.38 -22.79
CA ASP A 123 10.29 -11.27 -23.12
C ASP A 123 8.85 -11.51 -22.61
N TYR A 124 8.55 -12.75 -22.20
CA TYR A 124 7.20 -13.18 -21.79
C TYR A 124 7.09 -13.56 -20.30
N VAL A 125 7.95 -13.02 -19.47
CA VAL A 125 7.92 -13.27 -18.03
C VAL A 125 6.95 -12.35 -17.28
N SER A 126 6.50 -12.78 -16.12
CA SER A 126 5.84 -11.91 -15.13
C SER A 126 6.89 -11.13 -14.35
N ARG A 127 6.49 -10.07 -13.66
CA ARG A 127 7.36 -9.39 -12.71
C ARG A 127 7.22 -10.04 -11.33
N ILE A 128 8.24 -10.76 -10.88
CA ILE A 128 8.31 -11.35 -9.53
C ILE A 128 9.48 -10.71 -8.79
N GLY A 129 9.17 -9.92 -7.79
CA GLY A 129 10.15 -9.17 -7.03
C GLY A 129 9.54 -7.97 -6.32
N GLN A 130 10.26 -6.87 -6.28
CA GLN A 130 9.83 -5.65 -5.64
C GLN A 130 8.87 -4.85 -6.53
N SER A 131 7.82 -4.33 -5.93
CA SER A 131 6.90 -3.37 -6.55
C SER A 131 7.51 -1.96 -6.54
N LYS A 132 7.09 -1.13 -7.49
CA LYS A 132 7.37 0.30 -7.44
C LYS A 132 6.57 0.93 -6.29
N ASN A 133 7.23 1.84 -5.57
CA ASN A 133 6.61 2.63 -4.51
C ASN A 133 7.18 4.05 -4.56
N GLU A 134 6.30 5.04 -4.40
CA GLU A 134 6.70 6.45 -4.35
C GLU A 134 5.74 7.19 -3.42
N GLY A 135 6.27 7.97 -2.48
CA GLY A 135 5.41 8.67 -1.54
C GLY A 135 6.12 9.69 -0.69
N GLY A 136 5.35 10.35 0.15
CA GLY A 136 5.86 11.30 1.10
C GLY A 136 4.89 11.54 2.24
N ALA A 137 5.45 12.00 3.34
CA ALA A 137 4.68 12.32 4.53
C ALA A 137 5.15 13.61 5.17
N ILE A 138 4.25 14.28 5.85
CA ILE A 138 4.54 15.34 6.79
C ILE A 138 3.93 14.96 8.14
N PHE A 139 4.65 15.20 9.23
CA PHE A 139 4.21 14.89 10.58
C PHE A 139 4.54 16.03 11.52
N LEU A 140 3.58 16.38 12.36
CA LEU A 140 3.67 17.40 13.40
C LEU A 140 3.69 16.72 14.77
N ASN A 141 4.54 17.21 15.66
CA ASN A 141 4.49 16.94 17.10
C ASN A 141 4.59 18.26 17.85
N SER A 142 3.72 18.51 18.81
CA SER A 142 3.67 19.77 19.54
C SER A 142 3.22 19.60 20.98
N LEU A 143 3.77 20.46 21.85
CA LEU A 143 3.43 20.59 23.25
C LEU A 143 3.39 22.05 23.66
N PHE A 144 2.36 22.46 24.37
CA PHE A 144 2.14 23.82 24.87
C PHE A 144 1.82 23.79 26.36
N PRO A 145 2.79 24.01 27.27
CA PRO A 145 2.53 24.18 28.68
C PRO A 145 1.68 25.42 28.92
N VAL A 146 0.49 25.25 29.48
CA VAL A 146 -0.45 26.34 29.83
C VAL A 146 -0.16 26.81 31.23
N SER A 147 0.20 25.92 32.15
CA SER A 147 0.61 26.19 33.52
C SER A 147 1.71 25.20 33.92
N ASP A 148 2.15 25.27 35.17
CA ASP A 148 3.15 24.32 35.71
C ASP A 148 2.59 22.90 35.88
N LYS A 149 1.26 22.74 35.80
CA LYS A 149 0.55 21.48 35.98
C LYS A 149 -0.31 21.07 34.80
N THR A 150 -0.39 21.89 33.77
CA THR A 150 -1.30 21.67 32.62
C THR A 150 -0.59 21.95 31.32
N GLU A 151 -0.67 21.02 30.41
CA GLU A 151 -0.15 21.12 29.06
C GLU A 151 -1.19 20.67 28.03
N ILE A 152 -1.15 21.29 26.86
CA ILE A 152 -1.90 20.90 25.67
C ILE A 152 -0.89 20.29 24.71
N TYR A 153 -1.25 19.18 24.09
CA TYR A 153 -0.44 18.54 23.08
C TYR A 153 -1.24 18.23 21.83
N ALA A 154 -0.56 18.20 20.69
CA ALA A 154 -1.13 17.69 19.47
C ALA A 154 -0.04 17.06 18.59
N PHE A 155 -0.36 15.93 17.97
CA PHE A 155 0.48 15.30 16.99
C PHE A 155 -0.35 14.64 15.90
N GLY A 156 0.23 14.52 14.71
CA GLY A 156 -0.46 13.91 13.59
C GLY A 156 0.22 14.21 12.27
N GLY A 157 -0.31 13.66 11.21
CA GLY A 157 0.32 13.82 9.91
C GLY A 157 -0.55 13.45 8.74
N LEU A 158 0.01 13.72 7.58
CA LEU A 158 -0.51 13.37 6.28
C LEU A 158 0.52 12.50 5.57
N ASN A 159 0.07 11.41 4.97
CA ASN A 159 0.90 10.55 4.15
C ASN A 159 0.19 10.25 2.84
N TYR A 160 0.95 10.30 1.76
CA TYR A 160 0.53 9.83 0.44
C TYR A 160 1.52 8.81 -0.08
N ARG A 161 1.00 7.71 -0.64
CA ARG A 161 1.81 6.67 -1.25
C ARG A 161 1.15 6.14 -2.52
N LEU A 162 1.90 6.19 -3.61
CA LEU A 162 1.61 5.51 -4.86
C LEU A 162 2.36 4.18 -4.89
N GLY A 163 1.64 3.08 -5.03
CA GLY A 163 2.19 1.74 -5.28
C GLY A 163 1.85 1.27 -6.69
N GLU A 164 2.77 0.57 -7.35
CA GLU A 164 2.50 -0.15 -8.60
C GLU A 164 3.04 -1.57 -8.48
N SER A 165 2.16 -2.54 -8.55
CA SER A 165 2.47 -3.97 -8.54
C SER A 165 2.08 -4.61 -9.86
N ALA A 166 2.86 -5.57 -10.33
CA ALA A 166 2.50 -6.37 -11.49
C ALA A 166 1.69 -7.61 -11.06
N ALA A 167 0.61 -7.88 -11.77
CA ALA A 167 -0.04 -9.19 -11.70
C ALA A 167 0.68 -10.18 -12.63
N PHE A 168 0.26 -11.45 -12.61
CA PHE A 168 0.82 -12.44 -13.54
C PHE A 168 0.53 -12.05 -14.98
N ARG A 169 1.54 -12.21 -15.83
CA ARG A 169 1.42 -11.99 -17.26
C ARG A 169 0.35 -12.91 -17.87
N ARG A 170 -0.46 -12.35 -18.74
CA ARG A 170 -1.41 -13.07 -19.58
C ARG A 170 -0.71 -13.36 -20.89
N GLN A 171 -0.49 -14.66 -21.18
CA GLN A 171 0.19 -15.08 -22.38
C GLN A 171 -0.76 -14.97 -23.61
N PRO A 172 -0.24 -14.80 -24.83
CA PRO A 172 -1.05 -14.78 -26.06
C PRO A 172 -1.98 -15.99 -26.19
N ALA A 173 -1.55 -17.17 -25.76
CA ALA A 173 -2.34 -18.40 -25.83
C ALA A 173 -3.52 -18.44 -24.82
N GLN A 174 -3.57 -17.56 -23.83
CA GLN A 174 -4.64 -17.52 -22.82
C GLN A 174 -5.86 -16.74 -23.33
N LEU A 175 -6.56 -17.28 -24.32
CA LEU A 175 -7.65 -16.61 -25.03
C LEU A 175 -8.86 -16.26 -24.15
N ASN A 176 -9.07 -16.96 -23.05
CA ASN A 176 -10.10 -16.67 -22.06
C ASN A 176 -9.79 -15.43 -21.18
N GLN A 177 -8.57 -14.92 -21.24
CA GLN A 177 -8.09 -13.78 -20.46
C GLN A 177 -7.46 -12.67 -21.32
N ASN A 178 -7.28 -12.95 -22.61
CA ASN A 178 -6.64 -12.04 -23.55
C ASN A 178 -7.56 -11.73 -24.74
N VAL A 179 -7.48 -10.50 -25.19
CA VAL A 179 -8.09 -10.03 -26.45
C VAL A 179 -6.95 -9.74 -27.42
N ALA A 180 -6.66 -10.67 -28.31
CA ALA A 180 -5.48 -10.66 -29.16
C ALA A 180 -5.42 -9.46 -30.13
N THR A 181 -6.55 -8.84 -30.47
CA THR A 181 -6.63 -7.60 -31.26
C THR A 181 -6.15 -6.37 -30.49
N ILE A 182 -6.26 -6.39 -29.15
CA ILE A 182 -5.75 -5.34 -28.25
C ILE A 182 -4.32 -5.69 -27.83
N PHE A 183 -4.09 -6.93 -27.38
CA PHE A 183 -2.80 -7.40 -26.89
C PHE A 183 -2.34 -8.66 -27.65
N PRO A 184 -1.79 -8.50 -28.89
CA PRO A 184 -1.35 -9.65 -29.69
C PRO A 184 -0.20 -10.43 -29.07
N ASN A 185 0.60 -9.78 -28.21
CA ASN A 185 1.72 -10.40 -27.47
C ASN A 185 1.37 -10.73 -26.01
N GLY A 186 0.08 -10.80 -25.69
CA GLY A 186 -0.33 -10.86 -24.29
C GLY A 186 0.01 -9.58 -23.52
N TYR A 187 -0.18 -9.59 -22.21
CA TYR A 187 0.05 -8.40 -21.39
C TYR A 187 0.33 -8.77 -19.94
N MET A 188 0.89 -7.84 -19.20
CA MET A 188 1.11 -7.93 -17.76
C MET A 188 0.30 -6.81 -17.09
N PRO A 189 -0.80 -7.13 -16.41
CA PRO A 189 -1.59 -6.13 -15.72
C PRO A 189 -0.77 -5.42 -14.63
N LEU A 190 -0.95 -4.13 -14.50
CA LEU A 190 -0.35 -3.30 -13.45
C LEU A 190 -1.45 -2.84 -12.50
N ILE A 191 -1.31 -3.18 -11.23
CA ILE A 191 -2.22 -2.76 -10.17
C ILE A 191 -1.60 -1.54 -9.49
N GLU A 192 -2.26 -0.41 -9.63
CA GLU A 192 -1.90 0.83 -8.96
C GLU A 192 -2.70 1.00 -7.68
N THR A 193 -2.05 1.49 -6.64
CA THR A 193 -2.69 1.85 -5.37
C THR A 193 -2.34 3.28 -5.01
N ASN A 194 -3.35 4.11 -4.82
CA ASN A 194 -3.20 5.44 -4.22
C ASN A 194 -3.66 5.34 -2.77
N ASN A 195 -2.73 5.51 -1.84
CA ASN A 195 -3.00 5.42 -0.41
C ASN A 195 -2.80 6.79 0.25
N TYR A 196 -3.82 7.27 0.94
CA TYR A 196 -3.83 8.51 1.69
C TYR A 196 -4.11 8.21 3.16
N ASP A 197 -3.19 8.58 4.04
CA ASP A 197 -3.37 8.52 5.48
C ASP A 197 -3.42 9.93 6.05
N ARG A 198 -4.34 10.14 6.99
CA ARG A 198 -4.49 11.37 7.76
C ARG A 198 -4.70 11.00 9.21
N SER A 199 -3.96 11.63 10.10
CA SER A 199 -4.16 11.42 11.53
C SER A 199 -3.94 12.71 12.30
N LEU A 200 -4.69 12.87 13.37
CA LEU A 200 -4.51 13.94 14.34
C LEU A 200 -4.92 13.42 15.72
N ALA A 201 -4.03 13.51 16.67
CA ALA A 201 -4.32 13.34 18.07
C ALA A 201 -4.11 14.69 18.77
N ALA A 202 -5.03 15.08 19.62
CA ALA A 202 -4.91 16.28 20.46
C ALA A 202 -5.48 15.99 21.85
N GLY A 203 -4.84 16.54 22.87
CA GLY A 203 -5.24 16.34 24.24
C GLY A 203 -4.77 17.44 25.19
N ILE A 204 -5.32 17.37 26.39
CA ILE A 204 -4.91 18.16 27.52
C ILE A 204 -4.53 17.22 28.65
N ARG A 205 -3.34 17.43 29.20
CA ARG A 205 -2.79 16.69 30.32
C ARG A 205 -2.65 17.62 31.51
N SER A 206 -3.14 17.20 32.67
CA SER A 206 -3.12 18.04 33.88
C SER A 206 -2.89 17.22 35.15
N GLU A 207 -2.33 17.86 36.17
CA GLU A 207 -2.28 17.36 37.54
C GLU A 207 -3.39 18.02 38.38
N ILE A 208 -4.35 17.20 38.82
CA ILE A 208 -5.48 17.61 39.67
C ILE A 208 -5.33 16.94 41.05
N GLY A 209 -4.88 17.71 42.05
CA GLY A 209 -4.38 17.12 43.27
C GLY A 209 -3.16 16.27 43.00
N ASP A 210 -3.19 14.99 43.40
CA ASP A 210 -2.13 14.00 43.16
C ASP A 210 -2.43 13.09 41.94
N TRP A 211 -3.50 13.35 41.22
CA TRP A 211 -3.88 12.59 40.03
C TRP A 211 -3.38 13.26 38.78
N LYS A 212 -2.74 12.46 37.92
CA LYS A 212 -2.52 12.83 36.51
C LYS A 212 -3.77 12.48 35.71
N VAL A 213 -4.27 13.45 34.98
CA VAL A 213 -5.47 13.32 34.13
C VAL A 213 -5.09 13.64 32.70
N ASP A 214 -5.47 12.78 31.77
CA ASP A 214 -5.30 13.02 30.32
C ASP A 214 -6.65 12.90 29.66
N PHE A 215 -7.07 13.92 28.94
CA PHE A 215 -8.23 13.91 28.08
C PHE A 215 -7.77 14.12 26.64
N SER A 216 -8.06 13.18 25.76
CA SER A 216 -7.59 13.21 24.39
C SER A 216 -8.61 12.74 23.38
N ASN A 217 -8.44 13.19 22.13
CA ASN A 217 -9.15 12.67 20.98
C ASN A 217 -8.15 12.38 19.86
N THR A 218 -8.29 11.21 19.27
CA THR A 218 -7.51 10.78 18.10
C THR A 218 -8.45 10.54 16.93
N TYR A 219 -8.19 11.23 15.81
CA TYR A 219 -8.84 11.00 14.53
C TYR A 219 -7.85 10.35 13.56
N GLY A 220 -8.29 9.30 12.88
CA GLY A 220 -7.55 8.63 11.81
C GLY A 220 -8.44 8.38 10.60
N ASN A 221 -7.88 8.58 9.42
CA ASN A 221 -8.55 8.23 8.16
C ASN A 221 -7.55 7.64 7.19
N ASN A 222 -7.85 6.46 6.66
CA ASN A 222 -7.13 5.82 5.57
C ASN A 222 -8.03 5.70 4.34
N THR A 223 -7.49 6.01 3.18
CA THR A 223 -8.15 5.91 1.89
C THR A 223 -7.24 5.18 0.93
N ILE A 224 -7.73 4.10 0.33
CA ILE A 224 -7.01 3.35 -0.70
C ILE A 224 -7.89 3.29 -1.95
N ASP A 225 -7.37 3.79 -3.07
CA ASP A 225 -7.97 3.66 -4.39
C ASP A 225 -7.13 2.73 -5.26
N PHE A 226 -7.79 1.83 -5.97
CA PHE A 226 -7.17 0.87 -6.88
C PHE A 226 -7.46 1.26 -8.33
N GLY A 227 -6.40 1.34 -9.12
CA GLY A 227 -6.46 1.37 -10.58
C GLY A 227 -5.81 0.10 -11.15
N VAL A 228 -6.28 -0.35 -12.28
CA VAL A 228 -5.61 -1.43 -13.02
C VAL A 228 -5.34 -0.94 -14.42
N LYS A 229 -4.09 -1.01 -14.85
CA LYS A 229 -3.62 -0.60 -16.17
C LYS A 229 -3.06 -1.77 -16.96
N ASN A 230 -2.90 -1.58 -18.25
CA ASN A 230 -2.38 -2.59 -19.16
C ASN A 230 -3.13 -3.92 -18.99
N THR A 231 -4.45 -3.89 -19.10
CA THR A 231 -5.36 -5.00 -18.89
C THR A 231 -6.57 -4.90 -19.81
N VAL A 232 -7.43 -5.92 -19.82
CA VAL A 232 -8.71 -5.91 -20.53
C VAL A 232 -9.78 -6.61 -19.71
N ASN A 233 -11.03 -6.23 -19.94
CA ASN A 233 -12.17 -7.07 -19.63
C ASN A 233 -12.48 -7.95 -20.85
N ALA A 234 -12.03 -9.18 -20.83
CA ALA A 234 -12.14 -10.11 -21.97
C ALA A 234 -13.58 -10.33 -22.43
N SER A 235 -14.57 -10.18 -21.54
CA SER A 235 -16.00 -10.28 -21.88
C SER A 235 -16.53 -9.11 -22.72
N MET A 236 -15.76 -8.03 -22.90
CA MET A 236 -16.07 -6.89 -23.74
C MET A 236 -15.45 -7.01 -25.15
N LEU A 237 -14.54 -7.96 -25.35
CA LEU A 237 -13.75 -8.12 -26.58
C LEU A 237 -13.05 -6.80 -26.99
N ASP A 238 -13.07 -6.45 -28.27
CA ASP A 238 -12.38 -5.28 -28.86
C ASP A 238 -12.86 -3.93 -28.31
N SER A 239 -14.01 -3.90 -27.64
CA SER A 239 -14.52 -2.68 -27.01
C SER A 239 -14.00 -2.47 -25.58
N SER A 240 -13.14 -3.36 -25.08
CA SER A 240 -12.61 -3.23 -23.73
C SER A 240 -11.64 -2.04 -23.62
N PRO A 241 -11.79 -1.19 -22.59
CA PRO A 241 -10.72 -0.31 -22.16
C PRO A 241 -9.47 -1.11 -21.75
N THR A 242 -8.33 -0.44 -21.67
CA THR A 242 -7.06 -1.03 -21.20
C THR A 242 -6.64 -0.57 -19.81
N SER A 243 -7.48 0.24 -19.17
CA SER A 243 -7.32 0.68 -17.78
C SER A 243 -8.69 0.82 -17.13
N PHE A 244 -8.75 0.61 -15.82
CA PHE A 244 -9.98 0.60 -15.04
C PHE A 244 -9.77 1.23 -13.67
N GLU A 245 -10.76 1.98 -13.20
CA GLU A 245 -10.92 2.35 -11.79
C GLU A 245 -11.55 1.16 -11.04
N ALA A 246 -10.74 0.47 -10.25
CA ALA A 246 -11.15 -0.79 -9.61
C ALA A 246 -11.77 -0.60 -8.21
N GLY A 247 -12.12 0.65 -7.86
CA GLY A 247 -12.73 0.97 -6.57
C GLY A 247 -11.73 1.15 -5.44
N GLY A 248 -12.15 0.93 -4.21
CA GLY A 248 -11.25 1.17 -3.09
C GLY A 248 -11.88 0.96 -1.73
N TYR A 249 -11.12 1.35 -0.69
CA TYR A 249 -11.52 1.25 0.70
C TYR A 249 -11.37 2.60 1.39
N ARG A 250 -12.23 2.85 2.36
CA ARG A 250 -12.18 4.01 3.25
C ARG A 250 -12.32 3.49 4.67
N PHE A 251 -11.40 3.85 5.54
CA PHE A 251 -11.49 3.57 6.96
C PHE A 251 -11.36 4.87 7.74
N THR A 252 -12.26 5.09 8.68
CA THR A 252 -12.22 6.25 9.57
C THR A 252 -12.40 5.79 10.99
N GLN A 253 -11.54 6.28 11.88
CA GLN A 253 -11.61 6.02 13.32
C GLN A 253 -11.56 7.33 14.08
N ASN A 254 -12.37 7.45 15.11
CA ASN A 254 -12.28 8.52 16.09
C ASN A 254 -12.36 7.91 17.49
N THR A 255 -11.34 8.17 18.30
CA THR A 255 -11.22 7.65 19.66
C THR A 255 -11.08 8.80 20.64
N THR A 256 -11.93 8.83 21.66
CA THR A 256 -11.84 9.78 22.77
C THR A 256 -11.49 9.04 24.03
N ASN A 257 -10.46 9.47 24.73
CA ASN A 257 -9.96 8.88 25.96
C ASN A 257 -10.02 9.86 27.12
N LEU A 258 -10.30 9.33 28.30
CA LEU A 258 -10.14 10.02 29.56
C LEU A 258 -9.45 9.11 30.55
N ASP A 259 -8.20 9.43 30.88
CA ASP A 259 -7.32 8.58 31.67
C ASP A 259 -6.92 9.26 32.99
N PHE A 260 -6.86 8.48 34.05
CA PHE A 260 -6.44 8.90 35.38
C PHE A 260 -5.31 7.97 35.86
N SER A 261 -4.27 8.55 36.44
CA SER A 261 -3.24 7.76 37.10
C SER A 261 -2.70 8.47 38.36
N ARG A 262 -2.35 7.69 39.38
CA ARG A 262 -1.73 8.19 40.60
C ARG A 262 -0.77 7.14 41.15
N TYR A 263 0.38 7.59 41.59
CA TYR A 263 1.35 6.81 42.31
C TYR A 263 1.25 7.08 43.83
N PHE A 264 1.12 6.02 44.58
CA PHE A 264 1.09 6.02 46.03
C PHE A 264 2.42 5.47 46.54
N ASP A 265 3.33 6.34 46.94
CA ASP A 265 4.69 6.02 47.40
C ASP A 265 4.70 5.41 48.78
N ASP A 266 3.78 5.81 49.67
CA ASP A 266 3.65 5.32 51.03
C ASP A 266 2.92 3.95 51.17
N ALA A 267 2.36 3.44 50.08
CA ALA A 267 1.62 2.19 50.09
C ALA A 267 2.52 1.01 49.69
N LEU A 268 2.81 0.10 50.62
CA LEU A 268 3.71 -1.06 50.41
C LEU A 268 5.10 -0.64 49.90
N ALA A 269 5.49 -1.13 48.73
CA ALA A 269 6.73 -0.76 48.01
C ALA A 269 6.48 0.26 46.87
N GLY A 270 5.35 0.95 46.92
CA GLY A 270 4.83 1.83 45.90
C GLY A 270 3.74 1.15 45.06
N ILE A 271 2.59 1.81 44.93
CA ILE A 271 1.46 1.32 44.10
C ILE A 271 1.12 2.38 43.08
N ASN A 272 1.09 2.00 41.82
CA ASN A 272 0.53 2.83 40.74
C ASN A 272 -0.90 2.37 40.43
N VAL A 273 -1.86 3.29 40.53
CA VAL A 273 -3.26 3.05 40.18
C VAL A 273 -3.57 3.84 38.90
N ALA A 274 -4.13 3.15 37.90
CA ALA A 274 -4.59 3.78 36.66
C ALA A 274 -5.95 3.24 36.28
N PHE A 275 -6.82 4.12 35.83
CA PHE A 275 -8.11 3.78 35.24
C PHE A 275 -8.52 4.83 34.22
N GLY A 276 -9.47 4.49 33.34
CA GLY A 276 -9.93 5.42 32.32
C GLY A 276 -11.18 4.95 31.63
N ALA A 277 -11.60 5.74 30.66
CA ALA A 277 -12.71 5.42 29.77
C ALA A 277 -12.32 5.77 28.33
N GLU A 278 -12.70 4.89 27.41
CA GLU A 278 -12.52 5.07 25.98
C GLU A 278 -13.86 5.01 25.26
N PHE A 279 -14.07 5.95 24.35
CA PHE A 279 -15.14 5.88 23.36
C PHE A 279 -14.54 5.85 21.97
N ARG A 280 -14.84 4.79 21.19
CA ARG A 280 -14.31 4.59 19.84
C ARG A 280 -15.46 4.48 18.85
N TYR A 281 -15.35 5.24 17.77
CA TYR A 281 -16.19 5.14 16.59
C TYR A 281 -15.36 4.73 15.39
N GLU A 282 -15.81 3.72 14.67
CA GLU A 282 -15.16 3.21 13.47
C GLU A 282 -16.15 3.14 12.31
N ASN A 283 -15.69 3.48 11.12
CA ASN A 283 -16.45 3.34 9.90
C ASN A 283 -15.56 2.76 8.79
N TYR A 284 -16.00 1.66 8.22
CA TYR A 284 -15.37 1.05 7.07
C TYR A 284 -16.33 1.09 5.89
N LYS A 285 -15.84 1.55 4.72
CA LYS A 285 -16.60 1.66 3.49
C LYS A 285 -15.83 1.03 2.34
N ILE A 286 -16.50 0.16 1.58
CA ILE A 286 -16.06 -0.33 0.29
C ILE A 286 -16.61 0.59 -0.79
N VAL A 287 -15.75 1.06 -1.70
CA VAL A 287 -16.11 1.88 -2.85
C VAL A 287 -16.03 0.99 -4.08
N ALA A 288 -17.14 0.84 -4.79
CA ALA A 288 -17.16 0.05 -6.02
C ALA A 288 -16.30 0.71 -7.10
N GLY A 289 -15.67 -0.11 -7.92
CA GLY A 289 -15.03 0.34 -9.15
C GLY A 289 -16.06 0.70 -10.23
N GLU A 290 -15.57 1.14 -11.37
CA GLU A 290 -16.41 1.32 -12.55
C GLU A 290 -16.95 -0.04 -13.02
N GLU A 291 -18.16 -0.05 -13.60
CA GLU A 291 -18.85 -1.29 -13.98
C GLU A 291 -18.01 -2.16 -14.92
N SER A 292 -17.31 -1.55 -15.85
CA SER A 292 -16.42 -2.22 -16.81
C SER A 292 -15.26 -3.00 -16.16
N SER A 293 -14.91 -2.69 -14.91
CA SER A 293 -13.86 -3.37 -14.16
C SER A 293 -14.26 -4.73 -13.61
N TYR A 294 -15.57 -5.00 -13.42
CA TYR A 294 -16.05 -6.23 -12.79
C TYR A 294 -17.24 -6.90 -13.48
N ALA A 295 -18.00 -6.19 -14.33
CA ALA A 295 -19.18 -6.76 -14.97
C ALA A 295 -18.80 -7.72 -16.11
N ASN A 296 -19.61 -8.78 -16.26
CA ASN A 296 -19.51 -9.68 -17.39
C ASN A 296 -20.47 -9.23 -18.50
N TYR A 297 -19.92 -8.84 -19.64
CA TYR A 297 -20.68 -8.37 -20.80
C TYR A 297 -21.13 -9.49 -21.73
N GLY A 298 -20.70 -10.74 -21.47
CA GLY A 298 -21.16 -11.94 -22.17
C GLY A 298 -20.80 -12.00 -23.67
N LYS A 299 -19.93 -11.13 -24.17
CA LYS A 299 -19.47 -11.20 -25.57
C LYS A 299 -18.49 -12.35 -25.72
N VAL A 300 -18.67 -13.10 -26.80
CA VAL A 300 -17.79 -14.22 -27.18
C VAL A 300 -17.30 -14.01 -28.63
N ARG A 301 -16.10 -14.47 -28.92
CA ARG A 301 -15.53 -14.47 -30.26
C ARG A 301 -15.24 -15.89 -30.69
N GLN A 302 -15.66 -16.24 -31.91
CA GLN A 302 -15.21 -17.48 -32.52
C GLN A 302 -13.71 -17.39 -32.81
N ILE A 303 -12.94 -18.34 -32.27
CA ILE A 303 -11.47 -18.43 -32.44
C ILE A 303 -11.05 -19.52 -33.41
N GLY A 304 -11.96 -20.41 -33.78
CA GLY A 304 -11.70 -21.48 -34.72
C GLY A 304 -12.91 -22.37 -34.93
N VAL A 305 -12.70 -23.47 -35.68
CA VAL A 305 -13.64 -24.55 -35.85
C VAL A 305 -12.94 -25.81 -35.42
N GLY A 306 -13.56 -26.56 -34.52
CA GLY A 306 -13.04 -27.84 -34.03
C GLY A 306 -13.04 -28.94 -35.11
N THR A 307 -12.34 -30.02 -34.84
CA THR A 307 -12.27 -31.21 -35.74
C THR A 307 -13.62 -31.85 -36.00
N ASN A 308 -14.59 -31.58 -35.14
CA ASN A 308 -16.01 -32.00 -35.27
C ASN A 308 -16.86 -31.00 -36.09
N GLY A 309 -16.26 -29.98 -36.68
CA GLY A 309 -16.95 -28.94 -37.43
C GLY A 309 -17.71 -27.89 -36.59
N GLN A 310 -17.60 -27.92 -35.28
CA GLN A 310 -18.27 -26.97 -34.39
C GLN A 310 -17.40 -25.75 -34.13
N PRO A 311 -17.99 -24.55 -34.03
CA PRO A 311 -17.26 -23.35 -33.69
C PRO A 311 -16.70 -23.43 -32.27
N ILE A 312 -15.46 -22.93 -32.07
CA ILE A 312 -14.80 -22.76 -30.80
C ILE A 312 -14.81 -21.26 -30.46
N TYR A 313 -15.28 -20.92 -29.24
CA TYR A 313 -15.39 -19.55 -28.77
C TYR A 313 -14.42 -19.28 -27.63
#